data_81464fa104f819f4bab1ce78f5724804
#
_entry.id   81464fa104f819f4bab1ce78f5724804
#
_cell.length_a   1.000
_cell.length_b   1.000
_cell.length_c   1.000
_cell.angle_alpha   90.00
_cell.angle_beta   90.00
_cell.angle_gamma   90.00
#
_symmetry.space_group_name_H-M   'P 1'
#
loop_
_entity.id
_entity.type
_entity.pdbx_description
1 polymer ?
#
loop_
_entity_poly.entity_id
_entity_poly.type
_entity_poly.pdbx_seq_one_letter_code
_entity_poly.pdbx_strand_id
1 'polypeptide(L)'
;YGLEGLLTHRGNDLVGIINGIDTNEWNPEIDHFIHQHYNVHSLHEKHYNKTELQRRVGLPVNEHVPMFGLISRLIEQKGIDMVIDCLPEMAELPMQFVLLGNGDKNFERRLHNLAHTYPHKISINIVYDETLAHLIEAGADIFLMPSRFEPCGLNQMYSQHYGTIPIVRQTGGLADTVIDTLPETISNHTASGIMFKDAHSGTLLEAIKRAMLLYDNHNLWRQIQTNAMNKNFSWRNSAEQYLNLYYSI
;
A
#
# COMPACT_ATOMS: atom_id res chain seq x y z
N TYR A 1 -17.82 11.63 13.22
CA TYR A 1 -18.78 10.75 13.91
C TYR A 1 -19.28 11.35 15.25
N GLY A 2 -19.21 12.67 15.38
CA GLY A 2 -19.84 13.41 16.48
C GLY A 2 -19.04 13.52 17.78
N LEU A 3 -17.81 13.01 17.82
CA LEU A 3 -16.92 13.12 18.99
C LEU A 3 -15.81 14.17 18.82
N GLU A 4 -15.75 14.82 17.68
CA GLU A 4 -14.67 15.73 17.28
C GLU A 4 -14.48 16.86 18.31
N GLY A 5 -15.59 17.49 18.75
CA GLY A 5 -15.56 18.56 19.75
C GLY A 5 -15.02 18.10 21.11
N LEU A 6 -15.45 16.92 21.57
CA LEU A 6 -14.97 16.35 22.84
C LEU A 6 -13.48 16.02 22.77
N LEU A 7 -13.03 15.37 21.69
CA LEU A 7 -11.64 14.98 21.50
C LEU A 7 -10.74 16.22 21.35
N THR A 8 -11.20 17.25 20.63
CA THR A 8 -10.47 18.52 20.52
C THR A 8 -10.33 19.20 21.89
N HIS A 9 -11.40 19.20 22.70
CA HIS A 9 -11.37 19.77 24.05
C HIS A 9 -10.37 19.04 24.96
N ARG A 10 -10.19 17.73 24.77
CA ARG A 10 -9.26 16.89 25.52
C ARG A 10 -7.91 16.69 24.81
N GLY A 11 -7.59 17.50 23.82
CA GLY A 11 -6.39 17.32 22.97
C GLY A 11 -5.09 17.15 23.76
N ASN A 12 -4.93 17.81 24.89
CA ASN A 12 -3.73 17.69 25.74
C ASN A 12 -3.66 16.37 26.54
N ASP A 13 -4.78 15.66 26.67
CA ASP A 13 -4.88 14.38 27.38
C ASP A 13 -4.89 13.18 26.40
N LEU A 14 -4.75 13.44 25.08
CA LEU A 14 -4.80 12.41 24.05
C LEU A 14 -3.40 12.08 23.53
N VAL A 15 -3.08 10.80 23.57
CA VAL A 15 -1.85 10.26 22.97
C VAL A 15 -2.24 9.23 21.92
N GLY A 16 -1.74 9.42 20.68
CA GLY A 16 -1.89 8.46 19.60
C GLY A 16 -0.72 7.49 19.57
N ILE A 17 -1.00 6.19 19.59
CA ILE A 17 0.00 5.15 19.44
C ILE A 17 -0.42 4.26 18.27
N ILE A 18 0.43 4.17 17.24
CA ILE A 18 0.19 3.34 16.06
C ILE A 18 0.34 1.86 16.43
N ASN A 19 -0.52 1.01 15.89
CA ASN A 19 -0.41 -0.44 16.03
C ASN A 19 0.89 -0.94 15.40
N GLY A 20 1.41 -2.05 15.93
CA GLY A 20 2.46 -2.81 15.26
C GLY A 20 1.87 -3.80 14.25
N ILE A 21 2.77 -4.45 13.50
CA ILE A 21 2.48 -5.61 12.67
C ILE A 21 3.18 -6.86 13.24
N ASP A 22 2.66 -8.05 12.94
CA ASP A 22 3.37 -9.30 13.23
C ASP A 22 4.45 -9.52 12.17
N THR A 23 5.69 -9.25 12.56
CA THR A 23 6.87 -9.40 11.70
C THR A 23 7.36 -10.84 11.57
N ASN A 24 6.70 -11.82 12.22
CA ASN A 24 6.95 -13.23 11.96
C ASN A 24 6.03 -13.77 10.86
N GLU A 25 4.83 -13.22 10.75
CA GLU A 25 3.85 -13.60 9.73
C GLU A 25 4.06 -12.79 8.43
N TRP A 26 4.13 -11.47 8.55
CA TRP A 26 4.31 -10.55 7.42
C TRP A 26 5.78 -10.19 7.23
N ASN A 27 6.58 -11.17 6.78
CA ASN A 27 8.03 -11.00 6.61
C ASN A 27 8.54 -11.74 5.36
N PRO A 28 9.00 -11.03 4.32
CA PRO A 28 9.42 -11.64 3.07
C PRO A 28 10.62 -12.59 3.19
N GLU A 29 11.36 -12.60 4.31
CA GLU A 29 12.46 -13.55 4.54
C GLU A 29 11.97 -14.97 4.88
N ILE A 30 10.78 -15.09 5.49
CA ILE A 30 10.27 -16.36 6.05
C ILE A 30 8.81 -16.65 5.69
N ASP A 31 8.18 -15.80 4.91
CA ASP A 31 6.78 -15.92 4.51
C ASP A 31 6.55 -17.16 3.64
N HIS A 32 5.83 -18.14 4.17
CA HIS A 32 5.57 -19.41 3.49
C HIS A 32 4.51 -19.34 2.37
N PHE A 33 3.82 -18.19 2.22
CA PHE A 33 2.84 -17.95 1.15
C PHE A 33 3.48 -17.43 -0.13
N ILE A 34 4.74 -16.94 -0.08
CA ILE A 34 5.38 -16.36 -1.26
C ILE A 34 6.30 -17.35 -1.96
N HIS A 35 6.51 -17.15 -3.26
CA HIS A 35 7.29 -18.06 -4.09
C HIS A 35 8.79 -17.98 -3.81
N GLN A 36 9.31 -16.76 -3.64
CA GLN A 36 10.73 -16.47 -3.41
C GLN A 36 10.90 -15.60 -2.18
N HIS A 37 11.67 -16.10 -1.21
CA HIS A 37 12.06 -15.32 -0.03
C HIS A 37 13.10 -14.26 -0.40
N TYR A 38 13.03 -13.10 0.23
CA TYR A 38 13.99 -12.01 0.03
C TYR A 38 14.02 -11.08 1.25
N ASN A 39 15.02 -10.21 1.28
CA ASN A 39 15.16 -9.13 2.25
C ASN A 39 15.72 -7.86 1.58
N VAL A 40 16.03 -6.84 2.38
CA VAL A 40 16.56 -5.56 1.87
C VAL A 40 17.86 -5.73 1.08
N HIS A 41 18.69 -6.73 1.39
CA HIS A 41 19.96 -7.00 0.69
C HIS A 41 19.76 -7.84 -0.57
N SER A 42 18.71 -8.65 -0.63
CA SER A 42 18.34 -9.47 -1.78
C SER A 42 17.04 -9.00 -2.48
N LEU A 43 16.72 -7.70 -2.37
CA LEU A 43 15.48 -7.12 -2.92
C LEU A 43 15.31 -7.34 -4.44
N HIS A 44 16.38 -7.63 -5.18
CA HIS A 44 16.28 -8.03 -6.57
C HIS A 44 15.52 -9.35 -6.76
N GLU A 45 15.47 -10.23 -5.77
CA GLU A 45 14.69 -11.48 -5.80
C GLU A 45 13.17 -11.26 -5.82
N LYS A 46 12.69 -10.07 -5.42
CA LYS A 46 11.26 -9.70 -5.40
C LYS A 46 10.59 -9.89 -6.77
N HIS A 47 11.32 -9.75 -7.90
CA HIS A 47 10.77 -9.92 -9.24
C HIS A 47 10.22 -11.32 -9.52
N TYR A 48 10.72 -12.36 -8.84
CA TYR A 48 10.17 -13.72 -8.96
C TYR A 48 8.74 -13.80 -8.40
N ASN A 49 8.46 -13.10 -7.31
CA ASN A 49 7.12 -13.01 -6.73
C ASN A 49 6.18 -12.21 -7.64
N LYS A 50 6.67 -11.16 -8.30
CA LYS A 50 5.90 -10.43 -9.31
C LYS A 50 5.50 -11.33 -10.48
N THR A 51 6.44 -12.10 -11.00
CA THR A 51 6.19 -13.06 -12.06
C THR A 51 5.15 -14.11 -11.66
N GLU A 52 5.23 -14.61 -10.42
CA GLU A 52 4.27 -15.58 -9.90
C GLU A 52 2.89 -14.94 -9.69
N LEU A 53 2.84 -13.72 -9.15
CA LEU A 53 1.59 -12.97 -9.01
C LEU A 53 0.89 -12.78 -10.36
N GLN A 54 1.63 -12.34 -11.39
CA GLN A 54 1.10 -12.18 -12.75
C GLN A 54 0.47 -13.47 -13.29
N ARG A 55 1.16 -14.60 -13.12
CA ARG A 55 0.62 -15.93 -13.50
C ARG A 55 -0.63 -16.29 -12.72
N ARG A 56 -0.56 -16.14 -11.39
CA ARG A 56 -1.66 -16.50 -10.48
C ARG A 56 -2.95 -15.76 -10.78
N VAL A 57 -2.85 -14.49 -11.17
CA VAL A 57 -4.01 -13.62 -11.44
C VAL A 57 -4.37 -13.52 -12.93
N GLY A 58 -3.72 -14.29 -13.81
CA GLY A 58 -4.02 -14.37 -15.23
C GLY A 58 -3.57 -13.15 -16.05
N LEU A 59 -2.62 -12.38 -15.56
CA LEU A 59 -2.03 -11.26 -16.30
C LEU A 59 -0.80 -11.70 -17.12
N PRO A 60 -0.49 -11.04 -18.24
CA PRO A 60 0.74 -11.30 -18.98
C PRO A 60 1.98 -11.11 -18.12
N VAL A 61 2.91 -12.07 -18.16
CA VAL A 61 4.19 -11.94 -17.46
C VAL A 61 5.04 -10.87 -18.13
N ASN A 62 5.33 -9.80 -17.40
CA ASN A 62 6.22 -8.71 -17.82
C ASN A 62 6.83 -8.05 -16.57
N GLU A 63 8.11 -8.25 -16.34
CA GLU A 63 8.83 -7.71 -15.18
C GLU A 63 9.06 -6.19 -15.25
N HIS A 64 9.03 -5.61 -16.46
CA HIS A 64 9.36 -4.20 -16.69
C HIS A 64 8.18 -3.25 -16.49
N VAL A 65 6.94 -3.74 -16.54
CA VAL A 65 5.77 -2.88 -16.26
C VAL A 65 5.49 -2.79 -14.77
N PRO A 66 5.26 -1.60 -14.19
CA PRO A 66 4.89 -1.50 -12.78
C PRO A 66 3.56 -2.20 -12.51
N MET A 67 3.53 -2.96 -11.41
CA MET A 67 2.35 -3.68 -10.95
C MET A 67 1.78 -3.02 -9.70
N PHE A 68 0.54 -2.57 -9.80
CA PHE A 68 -0.21 -1.96 -8.71
C PHE A 68 -1.05 -3.01 -7.99
N GLY A 69 -0.98 -3.03 -6.66
CA GLY A 69 -1.79 -3.88 -5.79
C GLY A 69 -2.78 -3.06 -4.97
N LEU A 70 -3.94 -3.66 -4.66
CA LEU A 70 -4.89 -3.15 -3.70
C LEU A 70 -5.57 -4.31 -2.98
N ILE A 71 -5.54 -4.30 -1.64
CA ILE A 71 -6.23 -5.28 -0.79
C ILE A 71 -7.10 -4.51 0.18
N SER A 72 -8.43 -4.63 0.06
CA SER A 72 -9.32 -3.99 1.03
C SER A 72 -10.75 -4.47 0.97
N ARG A 73 -11.56 -4.07 1.96
CA ARG A 73 -13.01 -4.09 1.82
C ARG A 73 -13.43 -3.08 0.75
N LEU A 74 -14.34 -3.46 -0.14
CA LEU A 74 -14.83 -2.60 -1.21
C LEU A 74 -15.95 -1.69 -0.71
N ILE A 75 -15.56 -0.63 0.02
CA ILE A 75 -16.46 0.36 0.61
C ILE A 75 -15.93 1.78 0.33
N GLU A 76 -16.81 2.78 0.40
CA GLU A 76 -16.48 4.17 0.10
C GLU A 76 -15.35 4.71 1.01
N GLN A 77 -15.33 4.30 2.29
CA GLN A 77 -14.26 4.67 3.22
C GLN A 77 -12.87 4.36 2.67
N LYS A 78 -12.71 3.26 1.94
CA LYS A 78 -11.43 2.82 1.37
C LYS A 78 -11.09 3.51 0.04
N GLY A 79 -11.95 4.41 -0.45
CA GLY A 79 -11.71 5.17 -1.67
C GLY A 79 -11.81 4.35 -2.95
N ILE A 80 -12.58 3.26 -2.94
CA ILE A 80 -12.75 2.36 -4.08
C ILE A 80 -13.38 3.07 -5.28
N ASP A 81 -14.27 4.02 -5.04
CA ASP A 81 -14.85 4.91 -6.06
C ASP A 81 -13.75 5.69 -6.80
N MET A 82 -12.79 6.27 -6.08
CA MET A 82 -11.66 7.00 -6.67
C MET A 82 -10.78 6.08 -7.54
N VAL A 83 -10.53 4.84 -7.07
CA VAL A 83 -9.75 3.85 -7.84
C VAL A 83 -10.48 3.49 -9.13
N ILE A 84 -11.79 3.19 -9.04
CA ILE A 84 -12.62 2.86 -10.21
C ILE A 84 -12.59 3.99 -11.25
N ASP A 85 -12.64 5.24 -10.79
CA ASP A 85 -12.61 6.40 -11.68
C ASP A 85 -11.23 6.63 -12.32
N CYS A 86 -10.13 6.21 -11.66
CA CYS A 86 -8.76 6.29 -12.20
C CYS A 86 -8.42 5.14 -13.16
N LEU A 87 -9.01 3.95 -12.98
CA LEU A 87 -8.60 2.75 -13.72
C LEU A 87 -8.63 2.87 -15.26
N PRO A 88 -9.61 3.58 -15.91
CA PRO A 88 -9.57 3.78 -17.35
C PRO A 88 -8.32 4.52 -17.83
N GLU A 89 -7.92 5.63 -17.15
CA GLU A 89 -6.71 6.36 -17.50
C GLU A 89 -5.43 5.58 -17.14
N MET A 90 -5.43 4.86 -16.02
CA MET A 90 -4.34 3.95 -15.67
C MET A 90 -4.13 2.89 -16.75
N ALA A 91 -5.21 2.34 -17.30
CA ALA A 91 -5.14 1.31 -18.33
C ALA A 91 -4.51 1.80 -19.66
N GLU A 92 -4.45 3.11 -19.90
CA GLU A 92 -3.70 3.68 -21.03
C GLU A 92 -2.18 3.72 -20.77
N LEU A 93 -1.75 3.62 -19.51
CA LEU A 93 -0.34 3.61 -19.13
C LEU A 93 0.26 2.19 -19.25
N PRO A 94 1.59 2.06 -19.35
CA PRO A 94 2.27 0.76 -19.32
C PRO A 94 2.32 0.21 -17.90
N MET A 95 1.19 -0.33 -17.40
CA MET A 95 1.07 -0.87 -16.05
C MET A 95 0.15 -2.10 -15.99
N GLN A 96 0.18 -2.78 -14.86
CA GLN A 96 -0.81 -3.79 -14.48
C GLN A 96 -1.39 -3.46 -13.10
N PHE A 97 -2.62 -3.91 -12.85
CA PHE A 97 -3.33 -3.70 -11.60
C PHE A 97 -4.00 -4.98 -11.12
N VAL A 98 -3.81 -5.32 -9.86
CA VAL A 98 -4.49 -6.41 -9.17
C VAL A 98 -5.23 -5.90 -7.95
N LEU A 99 -6.49 -6.33 -7.80
CA LEU A 99 -7.30 -6.05 -6.62
C LEU A 99 -7.75 -7.36 -5.99
N LEU A 100 -7.66 -7.42 -4.66
CA LEU A 100 -8.23 -8.46 -3.81
C LEU A 100 -9.16 -7.84 -2.77
N GLY A 101 -10.38 -8.32 -2.68
CA GLY A 101 -11.33 -7.87 -1.66
C GLY A 101 -12.77 -8.11 -2.04
N ASN A 102 -13.68 -7.79 -1.13
CA ASN A 102 -15.11 -7.87 -1.33
C ASN A 102 -15.85 -6.74 -0.61
N GLY A 103 -17.13 -6.50 -0.94
CA GLY A 103 -17.90 -5.47 -0.26
C GLY A 103 -19.17 -5.04 -1.02
N ASP A 104 -19.28 -3.76 -1.35
CA ASP A 104 -20.41 -3.20 -2.05
C ASP A 104 -20.57 -3.81 -3.45
N LYS A 105 -21.74 -4.36 -3.74
CA LYS A 105 -22.02 -5.06 -5.02
C LYS A 105 -21.96 -4.14 -6.25
N ASN A 106 -22.17 -2.85 -6.08
CA ASN A 106 -22.02 -1.90 -7.17
C ASN A 106 -20.55 -1.68 -7.52
N PHE A 107 -19.68 -1.58 -6.52
CA PHE A 107 -18.24 -1.52 -6.75
C PHE A 107 -17.72 -2.81 -7.37
N GLU A 108 -18.11 -3.98 -6.85
CA GLU A 108 -17.72 -5.27 -7.43
C GLU A 108 -18.09 -5.35 -8.92
N ARG A 109 -19.33 -4.99 -9.27
CA ARG A 109 -19.78 -5.01 -10.68
C ARG A 109 -18.99 -4.04 -11.56
N ARG A 110 -18.75 -2.81 -11.11
CA ARG A 110 -17.97 -1.81 -11.87
C ARG A 110 -16.53 -2.29 -12.09
N LEU A 111 -15.90 -2.85 -11.07
CA LEU A 111 -14.55 -3.42 -11.14
C LEU A 111 -14.48 -4.61 -12.12
N HIS A 112 -15.43 -5.53 -12.07
CA HIS A 112 -15.50 -6.65 -13.02
C HIS A 112 -15.65 -6.17 -14.47
N ASN A 113 -16.45 -5.13 -14.72
CA ASN A 113 -16.59 -4.57 -16.05
C ASN A 113 -15.25 -3.98 -16.56
N LEU A 114 -14.49 -3.31 -15.69
CA LEU A 114 -13.17 -2.80 -16.04
C LEU A 114 -12.17 -3.92 -16.32
N ALA A 115 -12.15 -4.98 -15.52
CA ALA A 115 -11.32 -6.15 -15.81
C ALA A 115 -11.68 -6.82 -17.15
N HIS A 116 -12.98 -6.88 -17.48
CA HIS A 116 -13.41 -7.39 -18.79
C HIS A 116 -13.00 -6.48 -19.95
N THR A 117 -12.99 -5.16 -19.74
CA THR A 117 -12.57 -4.19 -20.76
C THR A 117 -11.05 -4.20 -20.97
N TYR A 118 -10.27 -4.44 -19.91
CA TYR A 118 -8.80 -4.40 -19.93
C TYR A 118 -8.17 -5.73 -19.42
N PRO A 119 -8.47 -6.89 -20.03
CA PRO A 119 -8.15 -8.22 -19.47
C PRO A 119 -6.65 -8.52 -19.35
N HIS A 120 -5.79 -7.78 -20.07
CA HIS A 120 -4.33 -7.93 -20.00
C HIS A 120 -3.65 -6.93 -19.04
N LYS A 121 -4.43 -6.07 -18.39
CA LYS A 121 -3.92 -5.02 -17.50
C LYS A 121 -4.55 -5.04 -16.10
N ILE A 122 -5.80 -5.50 -15.97
CA ILE A 122 -6.57 -5.42 -14.73
C ILE A 122 -7.06 -6.81 -14.33
N SER A 123 -6.72 -7.24 -13.12
CA SER A 123 -7.24 -8.45 -12.49
C SER A 123 -7.99 -8.09 -11.21
N ILE A 124 -9.24 -8.54 -11.10
CA ILE A 124 -10.14 -8.27 -9.97
C ILE A 124 -10.53 -9.58 -9.32
N ASN A 125 -10.15 -9.75 -8.05
CA ASN A 125 -10.38 -10.96 -7.27
C ASN A 125 -11.35 -10.66 -6.12
N ILE A 126 -12.64 -10.99 -6.32
CA ILE A 126 -13.70 -10.75 -5.32
C ILE A 126 -13.80 -11.98 -4.41
N VAL A 127 -12.85 -12.09 -3.51
CA VAL A 127 -12.71 -13.24 -2.61
C VAL A 127 -11.91 -12.83 -1.36
N TYR A 128 -12.00 -13.62 -0.29
CA TYR A 128 -11.02 -13.61 0.79
C TYR A 128 -9.99 -14.72 0.48
N ASP A 129 -8.74 -14.33 0.23
CA ASP A 129 -7.63 -15.23 -0.10
C ASP A 129 -6.34 -14.70 0.54
N GLU A 130 -5.95 -15.32 1.64
CA GLU A 130 -4.77 -14.92 2.42
C GLU A 130 -3.48 -15.16 1.63
N THR A 131 -3.37 -16.28 0.95
CA THR A 131 -2.23 -16.58 0.09
C THR A 131 -2.05 -15.53 -1.00
N LEU A 132 -3.14 -15.12 -1.64
CA LEU A 132 -3.10 -14.07 -2.65
C LEU A 132 -2.76 -12.70 -2.02
N ALA A 133 -3.20 -12.43 -0.79
CA ALA A 133 -2.86 -11.19 -0.09
C ALA A 133 -1.34 -11.06 0.12
N HIS A 134 -0.69 -12.09 0.66
CA HIS A 134 0.77 -12.15 0.82
C HIS A 134 1.50 -12.04 -0.53
N LEU A 135 1.00 -12.74 -1.55
CA LEU A 135 1.59 -12.69 -2.88
C LEU A 135 1.44 -11.31 -3.54
N ILE A 136 0.35 -10.57 -3.30
CA ILE A 136 0.18 -9.18 -3.75
C ILE A 136 1.19 -8.27 -3.07
N GLU A 137 1.37 -8.38 -1.74
CA GLU A 137 2.36 -7.58 -1.02
C GLU A 137 3.79 -7.87 -1.51
N ALA A 138 4.10 -9.15 -1.77
CA ALA A 138 5.42 -9.54 -2.26
C ALA A 138 5.65 -9.26 -3.76
N GLY A 139 4.60 -9.32 -4.58
CA GLY A 139 4.71 -9.27 -6.04
C GLY A 139 4.40 -7.91 -6.67
N ALA A 140 3.58 -7.08 -6.02
CA ALA A 140 3.33 -5.73 -6.53
C ALA A 140 4.56 -4.81 -6.33
N ASP A 141 4.68 -3.80 -7.17
CA ASP A 141 5.67 -2.73 -7.03
C ASP A 141 5.11 -1.57 -6.22
N ILE A 142 3.82 -1.31 -6.37
CA ILE A 142 3.10 -0.16 -5.79
C ILE A 142 1.81 -0.66 -5.15
N PHE A 143 1.46 -0.13 -3.98
CA PHE A 143 0.24 -0.49 -3.26
C PHE A 143 -0.68 0.72 -3.09
N LEU A 144 -1.96 0.61 -3.44
CA LEU A 144 -2.91 1.72 -3.36
C LEU A 144 -3.71 1.68 -2.06
N MET A 145 -3.66 2.77 -1.28
CA MET A 145 -4.50 2.98 -0.09
C MET A 145 -5.14 4.38 -0.09
N PRO A 146 -6.09 4.65 -0.98
CA PRO A 146 -6.70 5.98 -1.10
C PRO A 146 -7.82 6.20 -0.06
N SER A 147 -7.67 5.72 1.16
CA SER A 147 -8.70 5.76 2.18
C SER A 147 -9.14 7.19 2.52
N ARG A 148 -10.46 7.44 2.60
CA ARG A 148 -11.02 8.73 3.03
C ARG A 148 -10.71 9.04 4.48
N PHE A 149 -10.64 8.01 5.32
CA PHE A 149 -10.08 8.07 6.67
C PHE A 149 -9.54 6.69 7.04
N GLU A 150 -8.43 6.66 7.78
CA GLU A 150 -7.76 5.44 8.22
C GLU A 150 -7.13 5.68 9.58
N PRO A 151 -7.73 5.21 10.69
CA PRO A 151 -7.20 5.47 12.03
C PRO A 151 -5.77 4.96 12.23
N CYS A 152 -5.46 3.79 11.71
CA CYS A 152 -4.13 3.20 11.72
C CYS A 152 -3.73 2.73 10.32
N GLY A 153 -4.45 1.74 9.78
CA GLY A 153 -4.04 0.98 8.61
C GLY A 153 -2.93 -0.02 8.96
N LEU A 154 -2.93 -1.16 8.29
CA LEU A 154 -1.88 -2.18 8.43
C LEU A 154 -1.19 -2.42 7.08
N ASN A 155 -1.94 -2.46 5.99
CA ASN A 155 -1.40 -2.82 4.67
C ASN A 155 -0.27 -1.90 4.22
N GLN A 156 -0.28 -0.59 4.52
CA GLN A 156 0.85 0.28 4.19
C GLN A 156 2.13 -0.07 4.96
N MET A 157 1.99 -0.69 6.14
CA MET A 157 3.15 -1.17 6.91
C MET A 157 3.64 -2.51 6.35
N TYR A 158 2.70 -3.42 5.99
CA TYR A 158 3.04 -4.66 5.28
C TYR A 158 3.74 -4.33 3.96
N SER A 159 3.15 -3.48 3.12
CA SER A 159 3.72 -3.06 1.84
C SER A 159 5.15 -2.54 1.99
N GLN A 160 5.37 -1.62 2.94
CA GLN A 160 6.71 -1.09 3.20
C GLN A 160 7.68 -2.20 3.61
N HIS A 161 7.25 -3.13 4.47
CA HIS A 161 8.10 -4.24 4.92
C HIS A 161 8.45 -5.21 3.78
N TYR A 162 7.57 -5.34 2.78
CA TYR A 162 7.80 -6.12 1.55
C TYR A 162 8.49 -5.33 0.43
N GLY A 163 8.88 -4.07 0.65
CA GLY A 163 9.49 -3.22 -0.39
C GLY A 163 8.51 -2.86 -1.52
N THR A 164 7.22 -2.96 -1.26
CA THR A 164 6.14 -2.50 -2.13
C THR A 164 5.78 -1.08 -1.72
N ILE A 165 5.87 -0.12 -2.62
CA ILE A 165 5.79 1.29 -2.27
C ILE A 165 4.33 1.75 -2.18
N PRO A 166 3.84 2.19 -1.00
CA PRO A 166 2.46 2.59 -0.85
C PRO A 166 2.20 3.99 -1.42
N ILE A 167 1.09 4.12 -2.14
CA ILE A 167 0.45 5.41 -2.44
C ILE A 167 -0.71 5.56 -1.47
N VAL A 168 -0.66 6.55 -0.59
CA VAL A 168 -1.64 6.73 0.47
C VAL A 168 -2.23 8.13 0.46
N ARG A 169 -3.48 8.27 0.91
CA ARG A 169 -3.97 9.61 1.25
C ARG A 169 -3.38 10.07 2.58
N GLN A 170 -3.06 11.35 2.67
CA GLN A 170 -2.50 11.97 3.88
C GLN A 170 -3.59 12.09 4.96
N THR A 171 -3.82 10.99 5.70
CA THR A 171 -4.85 10.93 6.76
C THR A 171 -4.50 9.91 7.82
N GLY A 172 -4.73 10.24 9.10
CA GLY A 172 -4.55 9.35 10.25
C GLY A 172 -3.25 8.56 10.21
N GLY A 173 -3.30 7.27 10.55
CA GLY A 173 -2.13 6.41 10.59
C GLY A 173 -1.37 6.25 9.27
N LEU A 174 -2.00 6.54 8.13
CA LEU A 174 -1.29 6.56 6.84
C LEU A 174 -0.27 7.69 6.80
N ALA A 175 -0.65 8.88 7.27
CA ALA A 175 0.23 10.03 7.36
C ALA A 175 1.34 9.86 8.40
N ASP A 176 1.09 9.06 9.44
CA ASP A 176 2.06 8.79 10.52
C ASP A 176 3.10 7.74 10.11
N THR A 177 2.76 6.83 9.20
CA THR A 177 3.59 5.67 8.86
C THR A 177 4.31 5.78 7.52
N VAL A 178 3.85 6.63 6.61
CA VAL A 178 4.43 6.83 5.28
C VAL A 178 5.13 8.20 5.22
N ILE A 179 6.31 8.26 4.64
CA ILE A 179 7.04 9.51 4.38
C ILE A 179 7.01 9.77 2.88
N ASP A 180 6.41 10.90 2.48
CA ASP A 180 6.23 11.25 1.07
C ASP A 180 7.59 11.41 0.36
N THR A 181 7.62 11.07 -0.92
CA THR A 181 8.77 11.21 -1.79
C THR A 181 8.86 12.66 -2.31
N LEU A 182 9.52 13.51 -1.55
CA LEU A 182 9.80 14.91 -1.86
C LEU A 182 11.32 15.10 -2.06
N PRO A 183 11.79 16.18 -2.71
CA PRO A 183 13.23 16.42 -2.89
C PRO A 183 14.03 16.34 -1.59
N GLU A 184 13.51 16.88 -0.49
CA GLU A 184 14.12 16.83 0.82
C GLU A 184 14.20 15.40 1.38
N THR A 185 13.08 14.64 1.34
CA THR A 185 13.03 13.28 1.88
C THR A 185 13.78 12.26 1.04
N ILE A 186 13.97 12.55 -0.26
CA ILE A 186 14.87 11.81 -1.14
C ILE A 186 16.33 12.08 -0.72
N SER A 187 16.72 13.36 -0.56
CA SER A 187 18.10 13.74 -0.27
C SER A 187 18.59 13.27 1.09
N ASN A 188 17.69 13.19 2.08
CA ASN A 188 18.02 12.70 3.42
C ASN A 188 17.74 11.20 3.63
N HIS A 189 17.37 10.47 2.56
CA HIS A 189 17.12 9.03 2.56
C HIS A 189 16.00 8.57 3.52
N THR A 190 14.92 9.35 3.64
CA THR A 190 13.77 9.00 4.51
C THR A 190 12.49 8.65 3.76
N ALA A 191 12.36 9.04 2.47
CA ALA A 191 11.19 8.74 1.65
C ALA A 191 10.85 7.25 1.67
N SER A 192 9.58 6.90 1.90
CA SER A 192 9.14 5.50 2.01
C SER A 192 7.81 5.21 1.31
N GLY A 193 7.23 6.20 0.64
CA GLY A 193 5.98 6.08 -0.11
C GLY A 193 5.60 7.38 -0.79
N ILE A 194 4.38 7.45 -1.26
CA ILE A 194 3.85 8.60 -1.99
C ILE A 194 2.54 9.02 -1.33
N MET A 195 2.40 10.32 -1.04
CA MET A 195 1.18 10.85 -0.42
C MET A 195 0.45 11.82 -1.34
N PHE A 196 -0.89 11.81 -1.25
CA PHE A 196 -1.76 12.82 -1.82
C PHE A 196 -2.74 13.33 -0.75
N LYS A 197 -3.26 14.56 -0.88
CA LYS A 197 -4.06 15.23 0.17
C LYS A 197 -5.56 15.03 -0.01
N ASP A 198 -6.08 15.48 -1.14
CA ASP A 198 -7.52 15.58 -1.35
C ASP A 198 -8.12 14.23 -1.73
N ALA A 199 -9.25 13.86 -1.12
CA ALA A 199 -9.96 12.62 -1.43
C ALA A 199 -10.72 12.74 -2.77
N HIS A 200 -9.96 12.81 -3.86
CA HIS A 200 -10.45 13.00 -5.23
C HIS A 200 -9.66 12.11 -6.22
N SER A 201 -10.32 11.57 -7.23
CA SER A 201 -9.70 10.71 -8.24
C SER A 201 -8.56 11.41 -9.01
N GLY A 202 -8.68 12.70 -9.31
CA GLY A 202 -7.64 13.47 -9.99
C GLY A 202 -6.33 13.52 -9.20
N THR A 203 -6.37 13.79 -7.89
CA THR A 203 -5.16 13.82 -7.05
C THR A 203 -4.56 12.44 -6.82
N LEU A 204 -5.38 11.39 -6.76
CA LEU A 204 -4.90 10.01 -6.76
C LEU A 204 -4.17 9.69 -8.08
N LEU A 205 -4.74 10.07 -9.22
CA LEU A 205 -4.13 9.83 -10.53
C LEU A 205 -2.80 10.57 -10.70
N GLU A 206 -2.69 11.81 -10.19
CA GLU A 206 -1.41 12.54 -10.15
C GLU A 206 -0.36 11.80 -9.31
N ALA A 207 -0.74 11.26 -8.15
CA ALA A 207 0.14 10.44 -7.32
C ALA A 207 0.58 9.14 -8.03
N ILE A 208 -0.33 8.50 -8.76
CA ILE A 208 -0.02 7.32 -9.59
C ILE A 208 0.97 7.68 -10.69
N LYS A 209 0.76 8.77 -11.43
CA LYS A 209 1.69 9.23 -12.48
C LYS A 209 3.06 9.57 -11.90
N ARG A 210 3.10 10.20 -10.71
CA ARG A 210 4.35 10.46 -9.98
C ARG A 210 5.07 9.17 -9.61
N ALA A 211 4.33 8.15 -9.13
CA ALA A 211 4.90 6.85 -8.82
C ALA A 211 5.55 6.18 -10.03
N MET A 212 4.91 6.25 -11.19
CA MET A 212 5.46 5.69 -12.43
C MET A 212 6.76 6.38 -12.85
N LEU A 213 6.83 7.71 -12.76
CA LEU A 213 8.07 8.45 -13.04
C LEU A 213 9.20 8.08 -12.07
N LEU A 214 8.88 7.82 -10.80
CA LEU A 214 9.86 7.37 -9.81
C LEU A 214 10.30 5.93 -10.07
N TYR A 215 9.39 5.06 -10.51
CA TYR A 215 9.67 3.67 -10.85
C TYR A 215 10.67 3.55 -12.01
N ASP A 216 10.57 4.41 -13.03
CA ASP A 216 11.49 4.46 -14.16
C ASP A 216 12.94 4.83 -13.75
N ASN A 217 13.11 5.51 -12.60
CA ASN A 217 14.42 5.75 -12.00
C ASN A 217 14.79 4.63 -11.02
N HIS A 218 15.32 3.53 -11.55
CA HIS A 218 15.61 2.32 -10.75
C HIS A 218 16.48 2.55 -9.51
N ASN A 219 17.45 3.46 -9.56
CA ASN A 219 18.31 3.75 -8.41
C ASN A 219 17.53 4.45 -7.30
N LEU A 220 16.71 5.44 -7.67
CA LEU A 220 15.86 6.15 -6.71
C LEU A 220 14.77 5.22 -6.17
N TRP A 221 14.15 4.43 -7.03
CA TRP A 221 13.15 3.45 -6.62
C TRP A 221 13.70 2.47 -5.60
N ARG A 222 14.89 1.92 -5.86
CA ARG A 222 15.60 1.03 -4.94
C ARG A 222 15.91 1.70 -3.60
N GLN A 223 16.30 2.98 -3.61
CA GLN A 223 16.50 3.75 -2.38
C GLN A 223 15.21 3.85 -1.56
N ILE A 224 14.07 4.20 -2.21
CA ILE A 224 12.77 4.31 -1.53
C ILE A 224 12.37 2.95 -0.93
N GLN A 225 12.52 1.86 -1.69
CA GLN A 225 12.26 0.51 -1.21
C GLN A 225 13.12 0.15 0.00
N THR A 226 14.42 0.43 -0.04
CA THR A 226 15.35 0.18 1.06
C THR A 226 14.94 0.97 2.32
N ASN A 227 14.58 2.25 2.16
CA ASN A 227 14.10 3.08 3.26
C ASN A 227 12.81 2.51 3.88
N ALA A 228 11.88 2.08 3.04
CA ALA A 228 10.60 1.50 3.46
C ALA A 228 10.81 0.21 4.26
N MET A 229 11.62 -0.72 3.75
CA MET A 229 11.89 -2.00 4.40
C MET A 229 12.65 -1.88 5.72
N ASN A 230 13.43 -0.82 5.91
CA ASN A 230 14.18 -0.57 7.15
C ASN A 230 13.35 0.09 8.26
N LYS A 231 12.07 0.40 8.03
CA LYS A 231 11.20 0.93 9.08
C LYS A 231 10.81 -0.15 10.08
N ASN A 232 10.83 0.22 11.36
CA ASN A 232 10.42 -0.68 12.43
C ASN A 232 8.93 -0.50 12.77
N PHE A 233 8.10 -1.39 12.26
CA PHE A 233 6.66 -1.46 12.55
C PHE A 233 6.29 -2.60 13.50
N SER A 234 7.25 -3.17 14.26
CA SER A 234 6.96 -4.28 15.17
C SER A 234 6.05 -3.85 16.33
N TRP A 235 5.24 -4.78 16.84
CA TRP A 235 4.46 -4.60 18.07
C TRP A 235 5.32 -4.21 19.27
N ARG A 236 6.59 -4.62 19.30
CA ARG A 236 7.52 -4.23 20.35
C ARG A 236 7.71 -2.71 20.41
N ASN A 237 7.86 -2.05 19.25
CA ASN A 237 7.97 -0.59 19.18
C ASN A 237 6.71 0.11 19.70
N SER A 238 5.52 -0.40 19.37
CA SER A 238 4.26 0.13 19.91
C SER A 238 4.14 -0.10 21.43
N ALA A 239 4.51 -1.29 21.91
CA ALA A 239 4.49 -1.62 23.34
C ALA A 239 5.42 -0.71 24.18
N GLU A 240 6.59 -0.36 23.65
CA GLU A 240 7.51 0.59 24.30
C GLU A 240 6.86 1.99 24.44
N GLN A 241 6.08 2.44 23.45
CA GLN A 241 5.33 3.70 23.56
C GLN A 241 4.22 3.64 24.63
N TYR A 242 3.51 2.51 24.75
CA TYR A 242 2.54 2.29 25.85
C TYR A 242 3.23 2.30 27.21
N LEU A 243 4.38 1.64 27.37
CA LEU A 243 5.15 1.68 28.61
C LEU A 243 5.56 3.09 29.00
N ASN A 244 6.08 3.87 28.03
CA ASN A 244 6.47 5.26 28.25
C ASN A 244 5.28 6.11 28.68
N LEU A 245 4.11 5.91 28.09
CA LEU A 245 2.88 6.59 28.50
C LEU A 245 2.50 6.23 29.95
N TYR A 246 2.53 4.96 30.33
CA TYR A 246 2.22 4.53 31.72
C TYR A 246 3.21 5.10 32.75
N TYR A 247 4.48 5.30 32.40
CA TYR A 247 5.46 5.93 33.29
C TYR A 247 5.33 7.45 33.36
N SER A 248 4.60 8.08 32.46
CA SER A 248 4.39 9.54 32.42
C SER A 248 3.15 10.00 33.17
N ILE A 249 2.31 9.08 33.63
CA ILE A 249 1.11 9.31 34.43
C ILE A 249 1.42 9.12 35.91
#